data_68231f017c0b9c09007b80cfa60921a6
#
_entry.id   68231f017c0b9c09007b80cfa60921a6
#
_cell.length_a   1.000
_cell.length_b   1.000
_cell.length_c   1.000
_cell.angle_alpha   90.00
_cell.angle_beta   90.00
_cell.angle_gamma   90.00
#
_symmetry.space_group_name_H-M   'P 1'
#
loop_
_entity.id
_entity.type
_entity.pdbx_description
1 polymer ?
#
loop_
_entity_poly.entity_id
_entity_poly.type
_entity_poly.pdbx_seq_one_letter_code
_entity_poly.pdbx_strand_id
1 'polypeptide(L)'
;MLNTDENKFVSNESIGAQLHTPPESFSDSFALFITKTLRFFADTLFRKRYGHRAVVLETVAGVPGMVAGVVHHLRSLRNMKDDNGMIKELLDEAENERMHLMTFIEIANPSKFERFLILLAQIFFGIFYTFLYIFFKKTAHRMIGYFEEEAVMSYSEYLAEIDNGLLHKLLLIIGIWD
;
A
#
# COMPACT_ATOMS: atom_id res chain seq x y z
N MET A 1 35.88 -21.23 15.54
CA MET A 1 35.05 -21.91 14.52
C MET A 1 33.67 -21.29 14.60
N LEU A 2 33.42 -20.24 13.84
CA LEU A 2 32.11 -19.60 13.71
C LEU A 2 31.35 -20.31 12.60
N ASN A 3 30.17 -20.78 12.95
CA ASN A 3 29.30 -21.57 12.09
C ASN A 3 28.72 -20.67 10.98
N THR A 4 29.09 -20.94 9.73
CA THR A 4 28.76 -20.13 8.53
C THR A 4 27.52 -20.63 7.79
N ASP A 5 26.49 -21.14 8.51
CA ASP A 5 25.33 -21.79 7.91
C ASP A 5 23.98 -21.04 8.07
N GLU A 6 24.00 -19.71 8.20
CA GLU A 6 22.75 -18.93 8.22
C GLU A 6 22.64 -17.87 7.12
N ASN A 7 22.93 -18.25 5.87
CA ASN A 7 22.55 -17.43 4.72
C ASN A 7 21.65 -18.25 3.76
N LYS A 8 20.52 -18.72 4.30
CA LYS A 8 19.41 -19.15 3.45
C LYS A 8 18.69 -17.90 2.97
N PHE A 9 19.15 -17.32 1.88
CA PHE A 9 18.32 -16.45 1.07
C PHE A 9 17.06 -17.22 0.71
N VAL A 10 15.96 -16.91 1.41
CA VAL A 10 14.64 -17.42 1.05
C VAL A 10 14.37 -16.89 -0.36
N SER A 11 14.23 -17.76 -1.34
CA SER A 11 13.97 -17.35 -2.71
C SER A 11 12.70 -16.47 -2.78
N ASN A 12 12.73 -15.38 -3.54
CA ASN A 12 11.60 -14.46 -3.68
C ASN A 12 10.28 -15.15 -4.07
N GLU A 13 10.34 -16.27 -4.80
CA GLU A 13 9.18 -17.10 -5.13
C GLU A 13 8.53 -17.76 -3.90
N SER A 14 9.33 -18.17 -2.89
CA SER A 14 8.78 -18.80 -1.69
C SER A 14 8.14 -17.80 -0.74
N ILE A 15 8.61 -16.55 -0.71
CA ILE A 15 8.01 -15.48 0.10
C ILE A 15 6.66 -15.07 -0.51
N GLY A 16 6.59 -14.88 -1.83
CA GLY A 16 5.36 -14.50 -2.52
C GLY A 16 4.26 -15.56 -2.42
N ALA A 17 4.61 -16.83 -2.52
CA ALA A 17 3.64 -17.94 -2.42
C ALA A 17 3.07 -18.14 -1.01
N GLN A 18 3.81 -17.73 0.04
CA GLN A 18 3.38 -17.88 1.44
C GLN A 18 2.56 -16.69 1.96
N LEU A 19 2.61 -15.54 1.29
CA LEU A 19 1.94 -14.31 1.74
C LEU A 19 0.49 -14.18 1.24
N HIS A 20 0.10 -14.94 0.23
CA HIS A 20 -1.27 -14.85 -0.29
C HIS A 20 -2.23 -15.71 0.52
N THR A 21 -3.04 -15.05 1.33
CA THR A 21 -4.14 -15.71 2.03
C THR A 21 -5.26 -16.06 1.03
N PRO A 22 -5.58 -17.35 0.82
CA PRO A 22 -6.62 -17.74 -0.13
C PRO A 22 -7.98 -17.16 0.25
N PRO A 23 -8.82 -16.75 -0.72
CA PRO A 23 -10.17 -16.28 -0.44
C PRO A 23 -11.06 -17.44 0.03
N GLU A 24 -11.65 -17.31 1.22
CA GLU A 24 -12.53 -18.32 1.82
C GLU A 24 -14.02 -18.04 1.57
N SER A 25 -14.36 -16.83 1.11
CA SER A 25 -15.73 -16.38 0.90
C SER A 25 -15.87 -15.57 -0.41
N PHE A 26 -17.12 -15.38 -0.84
CA PHE A 26 -17.42 -14.46 -1.96
C PHE A 26 -16.92 -13.03 -1.67
N SER A 27 -17.06 -12.57 -0.43
CA SER A 27 -16.53 -11.29 0.03
C SER A 27 -15.02 -11.18 -0.18
N ASP A 28 -14.27 -12.23 0.15
CA ASP A 28 -12.82 -12.26 0.01
C ASP A 28 -12.42 -12.31 -1.47
N SER A 29 -13.12 -13.13 -2.27
CA SER A 29 -12.90 -13.20 -3.72
C SER A 29 -13.14 -11.84 -4.39
N PHE A 30 -14.17 -11.12 -3.97
CA PHE A 30 -14.48 -9.79 -4.48
C PHE A 30 -13.42 -8.76 -4.06
N ALA A 31 -12.99 -8.80 -2.80
CA ALA A 31 -11.90 -7.95 -2.29
C ALA A 31 -10.60 -8.19 -3.08
N LEU A 32 -10.21 -9.45 -3.27
CA LEU A 32 -9.03 -9.82 -4.04
C LEU A 32 -9.12 -9.39 -5.51
N PHE A 33 -10.30 -9.54 -6.12
CA PHE A 33 -10.54 -9.08 -7.50
C PHE A 33 -10.31 -7.57 -7.65
N ILE A 34 -10.84 -6.77 -6.71
CA ILE A 34 -10.62 -5.31 -6.72
C ILE A 34 -9.14 -5.01 -6.55
N THR A 35 -8.48 -5.62 -5.57
CA THR A 35 -7.05 -5.41 -5.31
C THR A 35 -6.20 -5.70 -6.54
N LYS A 36 -6.41 -6.85 -7.18
CA LYS A 36 -5.69 -7.22 -8.42
C LYS A 36 -6.01 -6.28 -9.59
N THR A 37 -7.23 -5.80 -9.69
CA THR A 37 -7.62 -4.83 -10.72
C THR A 37 -6.90 -3.50 -10.52
N LEU A 38 -6.85 -2.98 -9.29
CA LEU A 38 -6.14 -1.75 -8.98
C LEU A 38 -4.62 -1.90 -9.20
N ARG A 39 -4.04 -3.04 -8.78
CA ARG A 39 -2.64 -3.37 -9.07
C ARG A 39 -2.37 -3.38 -10.58
N PHE A 40 -3.20 -4.04 -11.36
CA PHE A 40 -3.06 -4.09 -12.82
C PHE A 40 -3.03 -2.68 -13.44
N PHE A 41 -3.90 -1.77 -12.99
CA PHE A 41 -3.88 -0.38 -13.46
C PHE A 41 -2.60 0.34 -13.03
N ALA A 42 -2.18 0.19 -11.78
CA ALA A 42 -0.94 0.79 -11.28
C ALA A 42 0.29 0.27 -12.06
N ASP A 43 0.37 -1.04 -12.28
CA ASP A 43 1.45 -1.66 -13.05
C ASP A 43 1.44 -1.22 -14.54
N THR A 44 0.27 -1.06 -15.13
CA THR A 44 0.14 -0.63 -16.53
C THR A 44 0.56 0.82 -16.71
N LEU A 45 0.17 1.71 -15.80
CA LEU A 45 0.45 3.13 -15.86
C LEU A 45 1.91 3.47 -15.49
N PHE A 46 2.50 2.69 -14.55
CA PHE A 46 3.80 3.00 -13.96
C PHE A 46 4.84 1.87 -14.11
N ARG A 47 4.67 0.99 -15.08
CA ARG A 47 5.31 -0.32 -15.29
C ARG A 47 6.82 -0.42 -14.99
N LYS A 48 7.60 0.63 -15.19
CA LYS A 48 9.06 0.65 -14.94
C LYS A 48 9.49 1.80 -14.03
N ARG A 49 8.52 2.48 -13.43
CA ARG A 49 8.76 3.68 -12.61
C ARG A 49 8.34 3.39 -11.18
N TYR A 50 9.11 2.53 -10.50
CA TYR A 50 8.76 2.03 -9.16
C TYR A 50 8.46 3.16 -8.16
N GLY A 51 9.28 4.22 -8.11
CA GLY A 51 9.03 5.37 -7.24
C GLY A 51 7.70 6.06 -7.51
N HIS A 52 7.32 6.28 -8.77
CA HIS A 52 6.04 6.89 -9.12
C HIS A 52 4.85 5.96 -8.81
N ARG A 53 5.04 4.65 -9.00
CA ARG A 53 4.05 3.64 -8.60
C ARG A 53 3.84 3.66 -7.09
N ALA A 54 4.93 3.72 -6.31
CA ALA A 54 4.87 3.82 -4.86
C ALA A 54 4.11 5.07 -4.42
N VAL A 55 4.36 6.26 -5.01
CA VAL A 55 3.60 7.48 -4.69
C VAL A 55 2.09 7.30 -4.85
N VAL A 56 1.63 6.59 -5.90
CA VAL A 56 0.19 6.31 -6.08
C VAL A 56 -0.31 5.34 -5.02
N LEU A 57 0.43 4.26 -4.77
CA LEU A 57 0.03 3.22 -3.82
C LEU A 57 -0.09 3.78 -2.40
N GLU A 58 0.93 4.52 -1.92
CA GLU A 58 0.92 5.13 -0.60
C GLU A 58 -0.18 6.18 -0.44
N THR A 59 -0.47 6.94 -1.51
CA THR A 59 -1.57 7.92 -1.51
C THR A 59 -2.93 7.24 -1.31
N VAL A 60 -3.10 6.05 -1.89
CA VAL A 60 -4.32 5.25 -1.75
C VAL A 60 -4.33 4.49 -0.42
N ALA A 61 -3.17 3.98 0.03
CA ALA A 61 -3.02 3.23 1.27
C ALA A 61 -3.37 4.05 2.53
N GLY A 62 -3.09 5.35 2.54
CA GLY A 62 -3.50 6.23 3.64
C GLY A 62 -5.01 6.47 3.78
N VAL A 63 -5.82 6.15 2.75
CA VAL A 63 -7.27 6.41 2.77
C VAL A 63 -8.04 5.51 3.75
N PRO A 64 -7.80 4.19 3.82
CA PRO A 64 -8.53 3.28 4.69
C PRO A 64 -8.49 3.65 6.17
N GLY A 65 -7.32 3.95 6.70
CA GLY A 65 -7.12 4.37 8.08
C GLY A 65 -7.90 5.65 8.40
N MET A 66 -7.85 6.65 7.51
CA MET A 66 -8.60 7.90 7.65
C MET A 66 -10.11 7.68 7.62
N VAL A 67 -10.62 6.91 6.65
CA VAL A 67 -12.06 6.61 6.53
C VAL A 67 -12.55 5.84 7.76
N ALA A 68 -11.85 4.80 8.17
CA ALA A 68 -12.20 4.00 9.33
C ALA A 68 -12.13 4.84 10.61
N GLY A 69 -11.09 5.66 10.80
CA GLY A 69 -10.93 6.57 11.93
C GLY A 69 -12.12 7.55 12.05
N VAL A 70 -12.50 8.21 10.95
CA VAL A 70 -13.66 9.13 10.91
C VAL A 70 -14.96 8.39 11.25
N VAL A 71 -15.21 7.22 10.64
CA VAL A 71 -16.45 6.46 10.92
C VAL A 71 -16.51 6.01 12.38
N HIS A 72 -15.39 5.52 12.94
CA HIS A 72 -15.31 5.15 14.36
C HIS A 72 -15.49 6.35 15.29
N HIS A 73 -14.87 7.49 14.98
CA HIS A 73 -14.99 8.72 15.75
C HIS A 73 -16.47 9.19 15.82
N LEU A 74 -17.14 9.30 14.68
CA LEU A 74 -18.54 9.69 14.62
C LEU A 74 -19.45 8.69 15.33
N ARG A 75 -19.13 7.39 15.30
CA ARG A 75 -19.88 6.35 16.02
C ARG A 75 -19.67 6.44 17.53
N SER A 76 -18.44 6.68 17.99
CA SER A 76 -18.12 6.88 19.41
C SER A 76 -18.89 8.08 19.98
N LEU A 77 -18.87 9.22 19.29
CA LEU A 77 -19.61 10.42 19.68
C LEU A 77 -21.12 10.15 19.79
N ARG A 78 -21.74 9.55 18.77
CA ARG A 78 -23.18 9.27 18.77
C ARG A 78 -23.61 8.32 19.89
N ASN A 79 -22.78 7.35 20.20
CA ASN A 79 -23.10 6.33 21.20
C ASN A 79 -22.60 6.71 22.61
N MET A 80 -21.86 7.83 22.74
CA MET A 80 -21.19 8.25 23.98
C MET A 80 -20.39 7.08 24.60
N LYS A 81 -19.62 6.35 23.76
CA LYS A 81 -18.83 5.20 24.17
C LYS A 81 -17.38 5.40 23.81
N ASP A 82 -16.53 4.89 24.68
CA ASP A 82 -15.11 4.78 24.43
C ASP A 82 -14.85 3.86 23.22
N ASP A 83 -13.84 4.20 22.41
CA ASP A 83 -13.41 3.45 21.24
C ASP A 83 -12.30 2.44 21.54
N ASN A 84 -11.83 2.36 22.80
CA ASN A 84 -10.73 1.52 23.28
C ASN A 84 -9.42 1.70 22.51
N GLY A 85 -9.15 2.93 22.06
CA GLY A 85 -7.93 3.28 21.32
C GLY A 85 -7.96 3.00 19.83
N MET A 86 -9.03 2.44 19.30
CA MET A 86 -9.16 2.08 17.87
C MET A 86 -8.98 3.28 16.93
N ILE A 87 -9.54 4.45 17.30
CA ILE A 87 -9.40 5.66 16.50
C ILE A 87 -7.93 6.05 16.37
N LYS A 88 -7.18 5.98 17.49
CA LYS A 88 -5.76 6.32 17.50
C LYS A 88 -4.97 5.37 16.60
N GLU A 89 -5.17 4.06 16.72
CA GLU A 89 -4.49 3.06 15.89
C GLU A 89 -4.73 3.29 14.39
N LEU A 90 -5.98 3.56 13.99
CA LEU A 90 -6.33 3.84 12.60
C LEU A 90 -5.70 5.12 12.05
N LEU A 91 -5.59 6.17 12.89
CA LEU A 91 -4.94 7.42 12.50
C LEU A 91 -3.42 7.28 12.47
N ASP A 92 -2.82 6.53 13.39
CA ASP A 92 -1.39 6.23 13.41
C ASP A 92 -0.99 5.44 12.14
N GLU A 93 -1.83 4.49 11.69
CA GLU A 93 -1.65 3.76 10.43
C GLU A 93 -1.70 4.70 9.22
N ALA A 94 -2.73 5.55 9.14
CA ALA A 94 -2.84 6.53 8.07
C ALA A 94 -1.66 7.53 8.04
N GLU A 95 -1.14 7.91 9.19
CA GLU A 95 0.04 8.78 9.31
C GLU A 95 1.30 8.05 8.87
N ASN A 96 1.45 6.77 9.17
CA ASN A 96 2.55 5.94 8.70
C ASN A 96 2.59 5.90 7.16
N GLU A 97 1.44 5.65 6.51
CA GLU A 97 1.32 5.68 5.04
C GLU A 97 1.66 7.06 4.47
N ARG A 98 1.27 8.13 5.16
CA ARG A 98 1.66 9.49 4.78
C ARG A 98 3.18 9.72 4.86
N MET A 99 3.87 9.15 5.83
CA MET A 99 5.33 9.24 5.94
C MET A 99 6.03 8.49 4.80
N HIS A 100 5.55 7.31 4.45
CA HIS A 100 6.01 6.57 3.27
C HIS A 100 5.81 7.40 2.00
N LEU A 101 4.62 7.98 1.82
CA LEU A 101 4.29 8.84 0.69
C LEU A 101 5.27 10.02 0.58
N MET A 102 5.59 10.71 1.69
CA MET A 102 6.53 11.83 1.67
C MET A 102 7.91 11.39 1.19
N THR A 103 8.39 10.24 1.65
CA THR A 103 9.66 9.66 1.22
C THR A 103 9.67 9.39 -0.29
N PHE A 104 8.61 8.75 -0.81
CA PHE A 104 8.53 8.45 -2.24
C PHE A 104 8.30 9.69 -3.12
N ILE A 105 7.65 10.74 -2.62
CA ILE A 105 7.54 12.02 -3.33
C ILE A 105 8.92 12.66 -3.52
N GLU A 106 9.77 12.60 -2.51
CA GLU A 106 11.12 13.13 -2.58
C GLU A 106 11.98 12.37 -3.59
N ILE A 107 11.90 11.04 -3.59
CA ILE A 107 12.64 10.17 -4.51
C ILE A 107 12.12 10.29 -5.96
N ALA A 108 10.81 10.22 -6.16
CA ALA A 108 10.20 10.15 -7.49
C ALA A 108 10.03 11.51 -8.16
N ASN A 109 9.91 12.58 -7.37
CA ASN A 109 9.63 13.95 -7.82
C ASN A 109 8.51 14.02 -8.89
N PRO A 110 7.26 13.60 -8.57
CA PRO A 110 6.19 13.47 -9.54
C PRO A 110 5.81 14.82 -10.17
N SER A 111 5.57 14.80 -11.48
CA SER A 111 5.14 15.97 -12.25
C SER A 111 3.77 16.49 -11.79
N LYS A 112 3.42 17.73 -12.13
CA LYS A 112 2.12 18.33 -11.80
C LYS A 112 0.95 17.52 -12.37
N PHE A 113 1.11 16.92 -13.54
CA PHE A 113 0.10 16.09 -14.17
C PHE A 113 -0.09 14.77 -13.40
N GLU A 114 1.01 14.11 -13.00
CA GLU A 114 0.94 12.91 -12.17
C GLU A 114 0.29 13.20 -10.83
N ARG A 115 0.64 14.31 -10.17
CA ARG A 115 -0.02 14.74 -8.91
C ARG A 115 -1.53 14.94 -9.08
N PHE A 116 -1.96 15.48 -10.21
CA PHE A 116 -3.39 15.62 -10.51
C PHE A 116 -4.08 14.26 -10.69
N LEU A 117 -3.46 13.33 -11.42
CA LEU A 117 -4.00 11.97 -11.57
C LEU A 117 -4.06 11.22 -10.23
N ILE A 118 -3.03 11.37 -9.40
CA ILE A 118 -2.98 10.79 -8.05
C ILE A 118 -4.11 11.35 -7.18
N LEU A 119 -4.34 12.66 -7.22
CA LEU A 119 -5.45 13.30 -6.50
C LEU A 119 -6.81 12.73 -6.96
N LEU A 120 -7.03 12.56 -8.25
CA LEU A 120 -8.25 11.94 -8.76
C LEU A 120 -8.40 10.49 -8.27
N ALA A 121 -7.34 9.70 -8.35
CA ALA A 121 -7.35 8.31 -7.85
C ALA A 121 -7.69 8.27 -6.35
N GLN A 122 -7.12 9.15 -5.53
CA GLN A 122 -7.40 9.27 -4.10
C GLN A 122 -8.87 9.62 -3.84
N ILE A 123 -9.43 10.58 -4.55
CA ILE A 123 -10.83 10.98 -4.41
C ILE A 123 -11.77 9.83 -4.76
N PHE A 124 -11.57 9.19 -5.93
CA PHE A 124 -12.39 8.06 -6.36
C PHE A 124 -12.29 6.88 -5.38
N PHE A 125 -11.07 6.53 -4.99
CA PHE A 125 -10.85 5.46 -4.03
C PHE A 125 -11.45 5.80 -2.66
N GLY A 126 -11.31 7.04 -2.19
CA GLY A 126 -11.89 7.51 -0.93
C GLY A 126 -13.41 7.38 -0.89
N ILE A 127 -14.10 7.79 -1.96
CA ILE A 127 -15.56 7.64 -2.09
C ILE A 127 -15.94 6.15 -2.12
N PHE A 128 -15.27 5.37 -2.97
CA PHE A 128 -15.50 3.94 -3.09
C PHE A 128 -15.27 3.20 -1.77
N TYR A 129 -14.13 3.44 -1.12
CA TYR A 129 -13.79 2.78 0.14
C TYR A 129 -14.72 3.18 1.28
N THR A 130 -15.14 4.46 1.34
CA THR A 130 -16.14 4.92 2.32
C THR A 130 -17.44 4.16 2.17
N PHE A 131 -17.95 4.03 0.93
CA PHE A 131 -19.13 3.23 0.65
C PHE A 131 -18.94 1.77 1.08
N LEU A 132 -17.84 1.16 0.68
CA LEU A 132 -17.53 -0.23 1.02
C LEU A 132 -17.43 -0.42 2.55
N TYR A 133 -16.78 0.50 3.25
CA TYR A 133 -16.60 0.42 4.70
C TYR A 133 -17.92 0.57 5.48
N ILE A 134 -18.81 1.41 5.01
CA ILE A 134 -20.12 1.62 5.67
C ILE A 134 -21.05 0.42 5.47
N PHE A 135 -21.12 -0.12 4.24
CA PHE A 135 -22.11 -1.13 3.87
C PHE A 135 -21.57 -2.56 3.90
N PHE A 136 -20.25 -2.75 3.66
CA PHE A 136 -19.60 -4.04 3.53
C PHE A 136 -18.29 -4.11 4.31
N LYS A 137 -18.36 -3.82 5.60
CA LYS A 137 -17.18 -3.66 6.48
C LYS A 137 -16.22 -4.85 6.40
N LYS A 138 -16.72 -6.10 6.37
CA LYS A 138 -15.89 -7.30 6.26
C LYS A 138 -15.07 -7.29 4.96
N THR A 139 -15.70 -6.95 3.84
CA THR A 139 -15.03 -6.85 2.53
C THR A 139 -13.98 -5.73 2.54
N ALA A 140 -14.30 -4.58 3.15
CA ALA A 140 -13.38 -3.46 3.27
C ALA A 140 -12.11 -3.85 4.03
N HIS A 141 -12.24 -4.48 5.20
CA HIS A 141 -11.08 -4.95 5.97
C HIS A 141 -10.27 -6.00 5.21
N ARG A 142 -10.95 -6.94 4.55
CA ARG A 142 -10.26 -7.98 3.78
C ARG A 142 -9.49 -7.41 2.60
N MET A 143 -10.03 -6.39 1.95
CA MET A 143 -9.38 -5.69 0.85
C MET A 143 -8.06 -5.03 1.30
N ILE A 144 -8.03 -4.42 2.49
CA ILE A 144 -6.79 -3.86 3.04
C ILE A 144 -5.77 -4.96 3.29
N GLY A 145 -6.15 -6.09 3.90
CA GLY A 145 -5.24 -7.22 4.04
C GLY A 145 -4.61 -7.67 2.72
N TYR A 146 -5.38 -7.70 1.64
CA TYR A 146 -4.84 -8.00 0.30
C TYR A 146 -3.95 -6.88 -0.26
N PHE A 147 -4.23 -5.61 0.07
CA PHE A 147 -3.33 -4.50 -0.30
C PHE A 147 -1.97 -4.65 0.35
N GLU A 148 -1.92 -4.98 1.63
CA GLU A 148 -0.67 -5.21 2.35
C GLU A 148 0.11 -6.39 1.77
N GLU A 149 -0.56 -7.51 1.47
CA GLU A 149 0.06 -8.65 0.81
C GLU A 149 0.69 -8.25 -0.54
N GLU A 150 -0.02 -7.47 -1.38
CA GLU A 150 0.48 -6.97 -2.66
C GLU A 150 1.58 -5.90 -2.50
N ALA A 151 1.52 -5.08 -1.45
CA ALA A 151 2.55 -4.11 -1.13
C ALA A 151 3.87 -4.81 -0.76
N VAL A 152 3.83 -5.82 0.09
CA VAL A 152 5.01 -6.63 0.46
C VAL A 152 5.66 -7.24 -0.78
N MET A 153 4.88 -7.81 -1.70
CA MET A 153 5.40 -8.35 -2.97
C MET A 153 6.07 -7.27 -3.81
N SER A 154 5.41 -6.14 -3.98
CA SER A 154 5.89 -5.01 -4.78
C SER A 154 7.19 -4.42 -4.24
N TYR A 155 7.30 -4.26 -2.93
CA TYR A 155 8.52 -3.74 -2.29
C TYR A 155 9.64 -4.76 -2.26
N SER A 156 9.34 -6.05 -2.16
CA SER A 156 10.34 -7.12 -2.29
C SER A 156 10.95 -7.14 -3.70
N GLU A 157 10.13 -6.98 -4.74
CA GLU A 157 10.61 -6.83 -6.13
C GLU A 157 11.50 -5.59 -6.29
N TYR A 158 11.10 -4.47 -5.68
CA TYR A 158 11.86 -3.21 -5.73
C TYR A 158 13.21 -3.33 -5.02
N LEU A 159 13.26 -3.96 -3.84
CA LEU A 159 14.50 -4.25 -3.13
C LEU A 159 15.44 -5.16 -3.94
N ALA A 160 14.90 -6.20 -4.56
CA ALA A 160 15.71 -7.09 -5.42
C ALA A 160 16.33 -6.34 -6.60
N GLU A 161 15.65 -5.36 -7.18
CA GLU A 161 16.22 -4.52 -8.24
C GLU A 161 17.31 -3.58 -7.73
N ILE A 162 17.15 -3.02 -6.54
CA ILE A 162 18.19 -2.20 -5.88
C ILE A 162 19.44 -3.06 -5.63
N ASP A 163 19.26 -4.26 -5.06
CA ASP A 163 20.37 -5.18 -4.75
C ASP A 163 21.10 -5.65 -6.02
N ASN A 164 20.39 -5.83 -7.12
CA ASN A 164 20.98 -6.15 -8.42
C ASN A 164 21.74 -4.98 -9.08
N GLY A 165 21.83 -3.82 -8.41
CA GLY A 165 22.62 -2.68 -8.83
C GLY A 165 22.08 -1.93 -10.06
N LEU A 166 20.92 -2.31 -10.57
CA LEU A 166 20.30 -1.62 -11.72
C LEU A 166 19.88 -0.19 -11.34
N LEU A 167 19.31 -0.06 -10.16
CA LEU A 167 18.89 1.24 -9.63
C LEU A 167 20.08 2.10 -9.20
N HIS A 168 21.13 1.50 -8.63
CA HIS A 168 22.35 2.21 -8.26
C HIS A 168 23.00 2.89 -9.46
N LYS A 169 23.10 2.18 -10.60
CA LYS A 169 23.57 2.76 -11.86
C LYS A 169 22.66 3.88 -12.38
N LEU A 170 21.35 3.74 -12.22
CA LEU A 170 20.39 4.77 -12.61
C LEU A 170 20.54 6.02 -11.74
N LEU A 171 20.68 5.88 -10.43
CA LEU A 171 20.88 6.98 -9.48
C LEU A 171 22.18 7.74 -9.73
N LEU A 172 23.27 7.04 -10.10
CA LEU A 172 24.53 7.65 -10.53
C LEU A 172 24.39 8.42 -11.86
N ILE A 173 23.60 7.90 -12.79
CA ILE A 173 23.37 8.55 -14.10
C ILE A 173 22.53 9.84 -13.97
N ILE A 174 21.60 9.88 -13.02
CA ILE A 174 20.71 11.05 -12.81
C ILE A 174 21.26 12.03 -11.76
N GLY A 175 22.49 11.78 -11.23
CA GLY A 175 23.19 12.74 -10.35
C GLY A 175 22.54 12.94 -8.98
N ILE A 176 21.83 11.95 -8.45
CA ILE A 176 21.20 12.00 -7.13
C ILE A 176 22.14 11.52 -6.02
N TRP A 177 23.28 10.90 -6.38
CA TRP A 177 24.35 10.49 -5.47
C TRP A 177 25.69 11.02 -5.98
N ASP A 178 26.22 12.06 -5.35
CA ASP A 178 27.66 12.42 -5.32
C ASP A 178 28.26 11.91 -4.03
#